data_2ef927abb312b399d401f4846718e4ec
#
_entry.id   2ef927abb312b399d401f4846718e4ec
#
_cell.length_a   1.000
_cell.length_b   1.000
_cell.length_c   1.000
_cell.angle_alpha   90.00
_cell.angle_beta   90.00
_cell.angle_gamma   90.00
#
_symmetry.space_group_name_H-M   'P 1'
#
loop_
_entity.id
_entity.type
_entity.pdbx_description
1 polymer ?
#
loop_
_entity_poly.entity_id
_entity_poly.type
_entity_poly.pdbx_seq_one_letter_code
_entity_poly.pdbx_strand_id
1 'polypeptide(L)' 'MKISEWLVEEHSGYIEPIWEDKEYFTWNKYKCKNCNGMAPGNHPYIYCPHCGYFMRNGKVALATNGTNN' A
#
# COMPACT_ATOMS: atom_id res chain seq x y z
N MET A 1 -16.83 4.15 -17.06
CA MET A 1 -15.64 4.25 -16.21
C MET A 1 -15.22 2.88 -15.75
N LYS A 2 -13.92 2.61 -15.80
CA LYS A 2 -13.41 1.32 -15.40
C LYS A 2 -13.01 1.36 -13.96
N ILE A 3 -13.52 0.42 -13.17
CA ILE A 3 -13.33 0.40 -11.74
C ILE A 3 -12.73 -0.92 -11.32
N SER A 4 -11.77 -0.87 -10.44
CA SER A 4 -11.18 -2.06 -9.86
C SER A 4 -10.99 -1.82 -8.37
N GLU A 5 -10.15 -2.61 -7.75
CA GLU A 5 -9.87 -2.41 -6.33
C GLU A 5 -8.52 -3.00 -6.00
N TRP A 6 -7.96 -2.55 -4.91
CA TRP A 6 -6.69 -3.05 -4.43
C TRP A 6 -6.95 -4.29 -3.56
N LEU A 7 -6.22 -5.35 -3.86
CA LEU A 7 -6.22 -6.53 -3.01
C LEU A 7 -5.13 -6.32 -1.99
N VAL A 8 -5.48 -6.41 -0.72
CA VAL A 8 -4.54 -6.12 0.35
C VAL A 8 -3.79 -7.38 0.74
N GLU A 9 -2.47 -7.30 0.77
CA GLU A 9 -1.64 -8.40 1.23
C GLU A 9 -0.91 -7.93 2.47
N GLU A 10 -1.13 -8.61 3.56
CA GLU A 10 -0.47 -8.26 4.80
C GLU A 10 0.84 -9.04 4.92
N HIS A 11 1.90 -8.31 5.17
CA HIS A 11 3.22 -8.90 5.32
C HIS A 11 3.76 -8.57 6.70
N SER A 12 4.63 -9.43 7.19
CA SER A 12 5.24 -9.17 8.49
C SER A 12 6.68 -9.65 8.47
N GLY A 13 7.46 -9.08 9.34
CA GLY A 13 8.84 -9.47 9.48
C GLY A 13 9.33 -9.13 10.87
N TYR A 14 10.56 -9.46 11.15
CA TYR A 14 11.13 -9.12 12.43
C TYR A 14 12.62 -8.89 12.29
N ILE A 15 13.12 -8.10 13.22
CA ILE A 15 14.55 -7.86 13.32
C ILE A 15 15.04 -8.57 14.57
N GLU A 16 16.11 -9.29 14.41
CA GLU A 16 16.64 -10.08 15.52
C GLU A 16 17.96 -9.49 15.93
N PRO A 17 17.96 -8.59 16.90
CA PRO A 17 19.20 -8.01 17.38
C PRO A 17 20.06 -9.04 18.05
N ILE A 18 21.33 -8.80 18.04
CA ILE A 18 22.28 -9.72 18.58
C ILE A 18 22.05 -10.10 20.00
N TRP A 19 21.61 -9.16 20.79
CA TRP A 19 21.57 -9.35 22.23
C TRP A 19 20.24 -9.40 22.87
N GLU A 20 19.18 -9.26 22.11
CA GLU A 20 17.97 -9.16 22.77
C GLU A 20 16.73 -9.43 22.03
N ASP A 21 15.65 -8.89 22.49
CA ASP A 21 14.32 -9.17 21.97
C ASP A 21 14.17 -8.93 20.48
N LYS A 22 13.31 -9.69 19.87
CA LYS A 22 12.96 -9.49 18.48
C LYS A 22 11.95 -8.37 18.36
N GLU A 23 12.11 -7.58 17.30
CA GLU A 23 11.19 -6.52 17.06
C GLU A 23 10.38 -6.86 15.83
N TYR A 24 9.08 -6.97 15.98
CA TYR A 24 8.20 -7.33 14.87
C TYR A 24 7.60 -6.10 14.26
N PHE A 25 7.38 -6.14 12.95
CA PHE A 25 6.69 -5.08 12.27
C PHE A 25 5.87 -5.66 11.15
N THR A 26 4.82 -4.93 10.74
CA THR A 26 3.95 -5.39 9.68
C THR A 26 3.76 -4.27 8.68
N TRP A 27 3.43 -4.65 7.47
CA TRP A 27 3.12 -3.67 6.44
C TRP A 27 2.16 -4.31 5.46
N ASN A 28 1.45 -3.47 4.71
CA ASN A 28 0.51 -3.94 3.71
C ASN A 28 1.03 -3.64 2.33
N LYS A 29 0.80 -4.56 1.42
CA LYS A 29 1.04 -4.33 0.01
C LYS A 29 -0.28 -4.40 -0.71
N TYR A 30 -0.40 -3.63 -1.78
CA TYR A 30 -1.65 -3.54 -2.51
C TYR A 30 -1.43 -3.96 -3.94
N LYS A 31 -2.27 -4.90 -4.40
CA LYS A 31 -2.17 -5.44 -5.74
C LYS A 31 -3.44 -5.13 -6.50
N CYS A 32 -3.31 -4.59 -7.70
CA CYS A 32 -4.46 -4.24 -8.50
C CYS A 32 -5.16 -5.51 -8.98
N LYS A 33 -6.47 -5.57 -8.72
CA LYS A 33 -7.23 -6.75 -9.11
C LYS A 33 -7.32 -6.88 -10.62
N ASN A 34 -7.24 -5.77 -11.34
CA ASN A 34 -7.35 -5.79 -12.78
C ASN A 34 -6.05 -6.19 -13.49
N CYS A 35 -4.96 -5.52 -13.17
CA CYS A 35 -3.71 -5.74 -13.88
C CYS A 35 -2.63 -6.46 -13.08
N ASN A 36 -2.93 -6.78 -11.83
CA ASN A 36 -2.00 -7.45 -10.94
C ASN A 36 -0.75 -6.64 -10.63
N GLY A 37 -0.75 -5.35 -10.94
CA GLY A 37 0.38 -4.51 -10.62
C GLY A 37 0.37 -4.12 -9.16
N MET A 38 1.54 -3.98 -8.57
CA MET A 38 1.64 -3.61 -7.16
C MET A 38 1.69 -2.10 -7.03
N ALA A 39 1.04 -1.59 -6.00
CA ALA A 39 1.06 -0.16 -5.73
C ALA A 39 2.44 0.24 -5.25
N PRO A 40 3.06 1.25 -5.89
CA PRO A 40 4.38 1.69 -5.45
C PRO A 40 4.31 2.31 -4.07
N GLY A 41 5.36 2.11 -3.28
CA GLY A 41 5.41 2.68 -1.95
C GLY A 41 4.36 2.14 -0.99
N ASN A 42 3.75 1.01 -1.33
CA ASN A 42 2.72 0.39 -0.50
C ASN A 42 1.56 1.33 -0.17
N HIS A 43 1.24 2.22 -1.11
CA HIS A 43 0.15 3.16 -0.92
C HIS A 43 -0.99 2.82 -1.90
N PRO A 44 -2.21 2.69 -1.41
CA PRO A 44 -3.34 2.36 -2.30
C PRO A 44 -3.88 3.62 -2.97
N TYR A 45 -3.32 3.97 -4.11
CA TYR A 45 -3.71 5.17 -4.83
C TYR A 45 -5.15 5.08 -5.35
N ILE A 46 -5.76 6.22 -5.61
CA ILE A 46 -7.12 6.27 -6.14
C ILE A 46 -7.19 5.66 -7.53
N TYR A 47 -6.14 5.87 -8.31
CA TYR A 47 -6.04 5.27 -9.64
C TYR A 47 -4.84 4.36 -9.69
N CYS A 48 -5.01 3.20 -10.32
CA CYS A 48 -3.89 2.29 -10.46
C CYS A 48 -2.87 2.92 -11.42
N PRO A 49 -1.61 3.09 -10.97
CA PRO A 49 -0.60 3.71 -11.84
C PRO A 49 -0.18 2.82 -12.99
N HIS A 50 -0.58 1.56 -12.99
CA HIS A 50 -0.21 0.63 -14.05
C HIS A 50 -1.27 0.53 -15.14
N CYS A 51 -2.53 0.50 -14.77
CA CYS A 51 -3.60 0.35 -15.75
C CYS A 51 -4.60 1.51 -15.79
N GLY A 52 -4.52 2.41 -14.84
CA GLY A 52 -5.36 3.59 -14.86
C GLY A 52 -6.79 3.42 -14.38
N TYR A 53 -7.15 2.25 -13.89
CA TYR A 53 -8.49 2.03 -13.39
C TYR A 53 -8.71 2.78 -12.10
N PHE A 54 -9.94 3.24 -11.91
CA PHE A 54 -10.31 3.86 -10.65
C PHE A 54 -10.38 2.75 -9.58
N MET A 55 -9.69 2.97 -8.48
CA MET A 55 -9.63 1.97 -7.42
C MET A 55 -10.66 2.30 -6.36
N ARG A 56 -11.66 1.44 -6.25
CA ARG A 56 -12.78 1.66 -5.34
C ARG A 56 -12.32 1.89 -3.90
N ASN A 57 -11.30 1.21 -3.47
CA ASN A 57 -10.79 1.35 -2.11
C ASN A 57 -9.48 2.15 -2.06
N GLY A 58 -9.24 2.96 -3.07
CA GLY A 58 -8.04 3.78 -3.08
C GLY A 58 -8.16 4.99 -2.18
N LYS A 59 -7.03 5.56 -1.83
CA LYS A 59 -6.98 6.73 -0.97
C LYS A 59 -6.09 7.79 -1.59
N VAL A 60 -6.46 9.04 -1.34
CA VAL A 60 -5.65 10.15 -1.81
C VAL A 60 -4.30 10.12 -1.12
N ALA A 61 -3.25 10.30 -1.89
CA ALA A 61 -1.93 10.42 -1.30
C ALA A 61 -1.82 11.83 -0.76
N LEU A 62 -1.96 11.98 0.54
CA LEU A 62 -1.85 13.27 1.16
C LEU A 62 -0.39 13.62 1.30
N ALA A 63 -0.10 14.75 0.74
CA ALA A 63 1.20 15.32 1.05
C ALA A 63 1.04 15.76 2.47
N THR A 64 1.71 15.47 3.20
CA THR A 64 1.48 15.77 4.56
C THR A 64 1.64 17.14 5.05
N ASN A 65 1.25 17.36 4.66
CA ASN A 65 1.11 17.91 5.08
C ASN A 65 0.93 18.38 5.79
N GLY A 66 1.02 18.67 5.83
CA GLY A 66 0.86 18.83 6.26
C GLY A 66 0.55 19.55 6.91
N THR A 67 0.65 19.74 6.84
CA THR A 67 0.30 20.13 7.35
C THR A 67 -0.12 20.75 7.89
N ASN A 68 -0.05 20.87 7.82
CA ASN A 68 -0.49 21.21 8.12
C ASN A 68 -0.81 21.67 8.58
N ASN A 69 -0.58 21.75 8.56
CA ASN A 69 -0.95 21.95 8.71
C ASN A 69 -1.08 22.24 8.97
#